data_ad88900e7f5fe0fb30694325be4e598f
#
_entry.id   ad88900e7f5fe0fb30694325be4e598f
#
_cell.length_a   1.000
_cell.length_b   1.000
_cell.length_c   1.000
_cell.angle_alpha   90.00
_cell.angle_beta   90.00
_cell.angle_gamma   90.00
#
_symmetry.space_group_name_H-M   'P 1'
#
loop_
_entity.id
_entity.type
_entity.pdbx_description
1 polymer ?
#
loop_
_entity_poly.entity_id
_entity_poly.type
_entity_poly.pdbx_seq_one_letter_code
_entity_poly.pdbx_strand_id
1 'polypeptide(L)'
;PFAADGSLDESAWRALLRLYAEHRVHGVLVNGTTGEWFSQTPEERRRVAEIAVAELSGRVPVVIGCGAFTAAECVRYGEHARSIGADGILTTPPPYAHPSQEEIYAFYRTLAEAVDLPLMVYNWPRGTAVDITVDTLVRLAGLDTVVAVKDSSGDELKVADTCAALAGRVQVFGRFIHRRGMAVMAEFGGAGNIDGGGLGAPFAVPFYEAFWAGDMDLAREWSARYERLVALLVNGDYSSRFASPTSQLKAAMRLLGQPGGHVRPPLLPLEDPSVLLRLSAALDEAGLHPCSTSNGNR
;
A
#
# COMPACT_ATOMS: atom_id res chain seq x y z
N PRO A 1 2.71 0.95 13.57
CA PRO A 1 3.83 0.68 14.49
C PRO A 1 3.37 -0.02 15.77
N PHE A 2 4.20 -0.98 16.28
CA PHE A 2 3.99 -1.61 17.57
C PHE A 2 5.19 -1.30 18.47
N ALA A 3 4.98 -1.18 19.78
CA ALA A 3 6.03 -1.09 20.76
C ALA A 3 6.75 -2.44 20.95
N ALA A 4 7.86 -2.47 21.69
CA ALA A 4 8.65 -3.68 21.91
C ALA A 4 7.89 -4.78 22.67
N ASP A 5 6.92 -4.40 23.50
CA ASP A 5 6.01 -5.32 24.21
C ASP A 5 4.86 -5.84 23.34
N GLY A 6 4.79 -5.38 22.09
CA GLY A 6 3.75 -5.72 21.12
C GLY A 6 2.48 -4.86 21.23
N SER A 7 2.37 -3.89 22.12
CA SER A 7 1.24 -2.96 22.15
C SER A 7 1.22 -2.03 20.93
N LEU A 8 0.05 -1.48 20.59
CA LEU A 8 -0.06 -0.46 19.55
C LEU A 8 0.65 0.83 20.01
N ASP A 9 1.63 1.30 19.24
CA ASP A 9 2.30 2.58 19.48
C ASP A 9 1.59 3.72 18.74
N GLU A 10 0.59 4.31 19.37
CA GLU A 10 -0.16 5.42 18.78
C GLU A 10 0.71 6.66 18.52
N SER A 11 1.73 6.90 19.34
CA SER A 11 2.64 8.04 19.16
C SER A 11 3.49 7.87 17.90
N ALA A 12 4.11 6.71 17.74
CA ALA A 12 4.86 6.37 16.54
C ALA A 12 3.94 6.34 15.29
N TRP A 13 2.68 5.89 15.45
CA TRP A 13 1.72 5.90 14.34
C TRP A 13 1.40 7.33 13.88
N ARG A 14 1.11 8.26 14.78
CA ARG A 14 0.92 9.68 14.43
C ARG A 14 2.15 10.29 13.79
N ALA A 15 3.34 9.99 14.32
CA ALA A 15 4.59 10.47 13.73
C ALA A 15 4.81 9.94 12.31
N LEU A 16 4.47 8.66 12.05
CA LEU A 16 4.56 8.07 10.73
C LEU A 16 3.58 8.72 9.73
N LEU A 17 2.36 9.03 10.16
CA LEU A 17 1.38 9.73 9.32
C LEU A 17 1.85 11.14 8.96
N ARG A 18 2.48 11.85 9.90
CA ARG A 18 3.10 13.16 9.62
C ARG A 18 4.25 13.04 8.62
N LEU A 19 5.10 12.03 8.77
CA LEU A 19 6.17 11.75 7.81
C LEU A 19 5.61 11.54 6.39
N TYR A 20 4.51 10.82 6.23
CA TYR A 20 3.85 10.66 4.93
C TYR A 20 3.35 12.00 4.37
N ALA A 21 2.74 12.83 5.21
CA ALA A 21 2.29 14.15 4.80
C ALA A 21 3.47 15.09 4.43
N GLU A 22 4.58 15.01 5.15
CA GLU A 22 5.83 15.73 4.84
C GLU A 22 6.43 15.28 3.51
N HIS A 23 6.37 13.98 3.20
CA HIS A 23 6.73 13.45 1.89
C HIS A 23 5.73 13.78 0.78
N ARG A 24 4.61 14.46 1.09
CA ARG A 24 3.59 14.87 0.14
C ARG A 24 2.98 13.70 -0.64
N VAL A 25 2.81 12.53 0.03
CA VAL A 25 2.12 11.42 -0.60
C VAL A 25 0.69 11.81 -1.00
N HIS A 26 0.21 11.28 -2.12
CA HIS A 26 -1.10 11.65 -2.69
C HIS A 26 -2.29 10.99 -1.99
N GLY A 27 -2.05 10.04 -1.11
CA GLY A 27 -3.04 9.38 -0.28
C GLY A 27 -2.38 8.36 0.66
N VAL A 28 -3.11 7.93 1.68
CA VAL A 28 -2.64 6.92 2.63
C VAL A 28 -3.64 5.77 2.71
N LEU A 29 -3.13 4.55 2.52
CA LEU A 29 -3.90 3.32 2.72
C LEU A 29 -3.51 2.68 4.05
N VAL A 30 -4.48 2.60 4.96
CA VAL A 30 -4.34 2.09 6.33
C VAL A 30 -4.88 0.66 6.41
N ASN A 31 -4.32 -0.17 7.28
CA ASN A 31 -4.76 -1.57 7.43
C ASN A 31 -4.66 -2.40 6.14
N GLY A 32 -3.73 -2.06 5.24
CA GLY A 32 -3.35 -2.93 4.13
C GLY A 32 -2.48 -4.10 4.62
N THR A 33 -1.99 -4.93 3.70
CA THR A 33 -1.11 -6.08 4.01
C THR A 33 0.16 -5.62 4.73
N THR A 34 0.85 -4.61 4.23
CA THR A 34 2.04 -4.01 4.87
C THR A 34 1.69 -3.32 6.20
N GLY A 35 0.45 -2.88 6.37
CA GLY A 35 -0.10 -2.35 7.61
C GLY A 35 -0.38 -3.41 8.67
N GLU A 36 -0.05 -4.68 8.43
CA GLU A 36 -0.16 -5.81 9.38
C GLU A 36 -1.56 -5.97 9.97
N TRP A 37 -2.62 -5.75 9.17
CA TRP A 37 -4.00 -5.91 9.63
C TRP A 37 -4.26 -7.29 10.29
N PHE A 38 -3.56 -8.33 9.82
CA PHE A 38 -3.66 -9.71 10.31
C PHE A 38 -3.05 -9.91 11.71
N SER A 39 -2.27 -8.95 12.22
CA SER A 39 -1.65 -8.96 13.56
C SER A 39 -2.36 -8.05 14.56
N GLN A 40 -3.47 -7.43 14.16
CA GLN A 40 -4.22 -6.46 14.97
C GLN A 40 -5.53 -7.07 15.46
N THR A 41 -5.95 -6.71 16.67
CA THR A 41 -7.31 -6.99 17.12
C THR A 41 -8.33 -6.13 16.37
N PRO A 42 -9.62 -6.49 16.36
CA PRO A 42 -10.66 -5.64 15.75
C PRO A 42 -10.69 -4.22 16.33
N GLU A 43 -10.42 -4.06 17.61
CA GLU A 43 -10.36 -2.77 18.32
C GLU A 43 -9.17 -1.94 17.85
N GLU A 44 -7.99 -2.57 17.75
CA GLU A 44 -6.78 -1.90 17.24
C GLU A 44 -6.95 -1.47 15.78
N ARG A 45 -7.56 -2.32 14.92
CA ARG A 45 -7.84 -1.94 13.52
C ARG A 45 -8.71 -0.69 13.43
N ARG A 46 -9.75 -0.61 14.25
CA ARG A 46 -10.60 0.59 14.34
C ARG A 46 -9.80 1.79 14.84
N ARG A 47 -9.05 1.60 15.93
CA ARG A 47 -8.25 2.67 16.53
C ARG A 47 -7.20 3.24 15.58
N VAL A 48 -6.49 2.38 14.83
CA VAL A 48 -5.50 2.77 13.81
C VAL A 48 -6.17 3.61 12.71
N ALA A 49 -7.36 3.23 12.27
CA ALA A 49 -8.13 3.98 11.26
C ALA A 49 -8.59 5.35 11.80
N GLU A 50 -9.13 5.42 13.01
CA GLU A 50 -9.55 6.67 13.66
C GLU A 50 -8.40 7.68 13.76
N ILE A 51 -7.23 7.20 14.21
CA ILE A 51 -6.03 8.05 14.32
C ILE A 51 -5.61 8.57 12.94
N ALA A 52 -5.63 7.73 11.91
CA ALA A 52 -5.22 8.13 10.58
C ALA A 52 -6.14 9.20 9.98
N VAL A 53 -7.44 8.99 10.06
CA VAL A 53 -8.42 9.98 9.59
C VAL A 53 -8.28 11.29 10.37
N ALA A 54 -8.20 11.24 11.72
CA ALA A 54 -8.05 12.44 12.55
C ALA A 54 -6.75 13.21 12.27
N GLU A 55 -5.62 12.51 12.00
CA GLU A 55 -4.32 13.15 11.78
C GLU A 55 -4.19 13.75 10.36
N LEU A 56 -4.84 13.14 9.36
CA LEU A 56 -4.68 13.50 7.95
C LEU A 56 -5.89 14.22 7.34
N SER A 57 -6.99 14.36 8.09
CA SER A 57 -8.22 15.01 7.59
C SER A 57 -7.94 16.34 6.90
N GLY A 58 -8.44 16.49 5.67
CA GLY A 58 -8.26 17.68 4.84
C GLY A 58 -6.85 17.89 4.27
N ARG A 59 -5.91 16.97 4.53
CA ARG A 59 -4.52 17.04 4.02
C ARG A 59 -4.26 16.08 2.88
N VAL A 60 -4.59 14.81 3.06
CA VAL A 60 -4.48 13.76 2.05
C VAL A 60 -5.63 12.75 2.23
N PRO A 61 -6.13 12.13 1.14
CA PRO A 61 -7.15 11.08 1.24
C PRO A 61 -6.69 9.88 2.07
N VAL A 62 -7.60 9.34 2.87
CA VAL A 62 -7.36 8.17 3.72
C VAL A 62 -8.29 7.02 3.31
N VAL A 63 -7.72 5.94 2.80
CA VAL A 63 -8.42 4.71 2.43
C VAL A 63 -8.20 3.65 3.51
N ILE A 64 -9.26 2.98 3.96
CA ILE A 64 -9.17 1.98 5.03
C ILE A 64 -9.27 0.56 4.46
N GLY A 65 -8.27 -0.27 4.78
CA GLY A 65 -8.28 -1.70 4.47
C GLY A 65 -9.29 -2.43 5.36
N CYS A 66 -10.33 -2.98 4.72
CA CYS A 66 -11.42 -3.70 5.36
C CYS A 66 -11.31 -5.23 5.21
N GLY A 67 -10.18 -5.75 4.69
CA GLY A 67 -9.98 -7.18 4.46
C GLY A 67 -10.26 -8.02 5.71
N ALA A 68 -11.03 -9.10 5.55
CA ALA A 68 -11.40 -10.04 6.61
C ALA A 68 -11.76 -11.41 5.99
N PHE A 69 -12.07 -12.40 6.82
CA PHE A 69 -12.45 -13.74 6.36
C PHE A 69 -13.91 -13.84 5.89
N THR A 70 -14.77 -12.91 6.31
CA THR A 70 -16.18 -12.92 5.95
C THR A 70 -16.64 -11.57 5.39
N ALA A 71 -17.62 -11.59 4.48
CA ALA A 71 -18.24 -10.36 3.96
C ALA A 71 -18.83 -9.50 5.08
N ALA A 72 -19.46 -10.12 6.07
CA ALA A 72 -20.06 -9.41 7.21
C ALA A 72 -19.02 -8.65 8.05
N GLU A 73 -17.81 -9.17 8.21
CA GLU A 73 -16.72 -8.45 8.88
C GLU A 73 -16.20 -7.31 8.02
N CYS A 74 -16.03 -7.54 6.70
CA CYS A 74 -15.63 -6.47 5.78
C CYS A 74 -16.64 -5.32 5.81
N VAL A 75 -17.94 -5.62 5.81
CA VAL A 75 -19.01 -4.60 5.92
C VAL A 75 -18.88 -3.82 7.23
N ARG A 76 -18.71 -4.50 8.39
CA ARG A 76 -18.54 -3.80 9.69
C ARG A 76 -17.34 -2.84 9.71
N TYR A 77 -16.20 -3.25 9.08
CA TYR A 77 -15.06 -2.34 8.96
C TYR A 77 -15.34 -1.19 7.99
N GLY A 78 -16.07 -1.43 6.91
CA GLY A 78 -16.50 -0.41 5.96
C GLY A 78 -17.46 0.61 6.59
N GLU A 79 -18.45 0.15 7.34
CA GLU A 79 -19.37 1.01 8.11
C GLU A 79 -18.64 1.87 9.14
N HIS A 80 -17.66 1.28 9.85
CA HIS A 80 -16.79 2.03 10.74
C HIS A 80 -15.97 3.08 9.99
N ALA A 81 -15.33 2.71 8.86
CA ALA A 81 -14.59 3.65 8.03
C ALA A 81 -15.46 4.84 7.59
N ARG A 82 -16.70 4.58 7.16
CA ARG A 82 -17.67 5.62 6.84
C ARG A 82 -17.99 6.50 8.04
N SER A 83 -18.21 5.91 9.21
CA SER A 83 -18.58 6.65 10.43
C SER A 83 -17.51 7.60 10.94
N ILE A 84 -16.24 7.31 10.68
CA ILE A 84 -15.11 8.15 11.05
C ILE A 84 -14.69 9.15 9.96
N GLY A 85 -15.35 9.15 8.79
CA GLY A 85 -15.08 10.08 7.70
C GLY A 85 -13.88 9.71 6.84
N ALA A 86 -13.60 8.41 6.64
CA ALA A 86 -12.63 7.96 5.66
C ALA A 86 -13.09 8.27 4.22
N ASP A 87 -12.14 8.46 3.30
CA ASP A 87 -12.41 8.80 1.90
C ASP A 87 -12.72 7.59 1.03
N GLY A 88 -12.45 6.38 1.52
CA GLY A 88 -12.74 5.14 0.81
C GLY A 88 -12.29 3.91 1.58
N ILE A 89 -12.63 2.76 1.03
CA ILE A 89 -12.24 1.45 1.57
C ILE A 89 -11.55 0.59 0.52
N LEU A 90 -10.73 -0.36 1.00
CA LEU A 90 -10.09 -1.37 0.16
C LEU A 90 -10.30 -2.75 0.78
N THR A 91 -10.54 -3.76 -0.06
CA THR A 91 -10.49 -5.16 0.37
C THR A 91 -9.99 -6.08 -0.73
N THR A 92 -9.37 -7.20 -0.32
CA THR A 92 -9.17 -8.37 -1.18
C THR A 92 -10.41 -9.27 -1.14
N PRO A 93 -10.58 -10.20 -2.09
CA PRO A 93 -11.44 -11.35 -1.84
C PRO A 93 -11.05 -12.03 -0.52
N PRO A 94 -12.00 -12.67 0.20
CA PRO A 94 -11.70 -13.37 1.44
C PRO A 94 -10.54 -14.36 1.26
N PRO A 95 -9.45 -14.24 2.03
CA PRO A 95 -8.35 -15.20 1.94
C PRO A 95 -8.79 -16.57 2.45
N TYR A 96 -8.06 -17.66 2.06
CA TYR A 96 -8.33 -19.02 2.49
C TYR A 96 -9.52 -19.72 1.81
N ALA A 97 -10.64 -19.01 1.53
CA ALA A 97 -11.86 -19.61 0.97
C ALA A 97 -11.74 -19.98 -0.54
N HIS A 98 -10.76 -19.43 -1.25
CA HIS A 98 -10.54 -19.61 -2.69
C HIS A 98 -11.81 -19.43 -3.54
N PRO A 99 -12.51 -18.30 -3.44
CA PRO A 99 -13.78 -18.08 -4.14
C PRO A 99 -13.61 -18.11 -5.66
N SER A 100 -14.63 -18.63 -6.35
CA SER A 100 -14.75 -18.50 -7.81
C SER A 100 -14.98 -17.04 -8.24
N GLN A 101 -14.87 -16.76 -9.55
CA GLN A 101 -15.09 -15.41 -10.08
C GLN A 101 -16.52 -14.89 -9.78
N GLU A 102 -17.52 -15.76 -9.83
CA GLU A 102 -18.91 -15.40 -9.47
C GLU A 102 -19.06 -15.09 -7.98
N GLU A 103 -18.40 -15.85 -7.10
CA GLU A 103 -18.41 -15.59 -5.66
C GLU A 103 -17.62 -14.31 -5.33
N ILE A 104 -16.52 -14.01 -6.05
CA ILE A 104 -15.82 -12.74 -5.93
C ILE A 104 -16.75 -11.58 -6.30
N TYR A 105 -17.46 -11.69 -7.43
CA TYR A 105 -18.42 -10.66 -7.83
C TYR A 105 -19.52 -10.47 -6.78
N ALA A 106 -20.11 -11.56 -6.30
CA ALA A 106 -21.15 -11.51 -5.26
C ALA A 106 -20.65 -10.90 -3.96
N PHE A 107 -19.41 -11.20 -3.55
CA PHE A 107 -18.76 -10.62 -2.38
C PHE A 107 -18.64 -9.09 -2.50
N TYR A 108 -18.09 -8.59 -3.60
CA TYR A 108 -17.93 -7.15 -3.80
C TYR A 108 -19.26 -6.43 -3.95
N ARG A 109 -20.25 -7.07 -4.59
CA ARG A 109 -21.61 -6.53 -4.66
C ARG A 109 -22.23 -6.36 -3.28
N THR A 110 -22.08 -7.34 -2.40
CA THR A 110 -22.54 -7.25 -1.00
C THR A 110 -21.91 -6.05 -0.27
N LEU A 111 -20.63 -5.80 -0.47
CA LEU A 111 -19.96 -4.63 0.11
C LEU A 111 -20.48 -3.32 -0.51
N ALA A 112 -20.60 -3.26 -1.82
CA ALA A 112 -21.07 -2.08 -2.55
C ALA A 112 -22.50 -1.67 -2.16
N GLU A 113 -23.37 -2.66 -1.91
CA GLU A 113 -24.74 -2.46 -1.46
C GLU A 113 -24.84 -2.01 0.02
N ALA A 114 -23.90 -2.46 0.86
CA ALA A 114 -23.94 -2.22 2.31
C ALA A 114 -23.16 -0.97 2.75
N VAL A 115 -22.09 -0.61 2.04
CA VAL A 115 -21.18 0.46 2.45
C VAL A 115 -21.16 1.57 1.41
N ASP A 116 -21.73 2.71 1.78
CA ASP A 116 -21.77 3.92 0.94
C ASP A 116 -20.44 4.69 1.08
N LEU A 117 -19.39 4.13 0.48
CA LEU A 117 -18.04 4.71 0.35
C LEU A 117 -17.38 4.25 -0.96
N PRO A 118 -16.49 5.07 -1.54
CA PRO A 118 -15.61 4.64 -2.62
C PRO A 118 -14.89 3.34 -2.28
N LEU A 119 -14.98 2.34 -3.16
CA LEU A 119 -14.42 1.00 -2.96
C LEU A 119 -13.29 0.73 -3.95
N MET A 120 -12.12 0.39 -3.42
CA MET A 120 -10.98 -0.10 -4.19
C MET A 120 -10.93 -1.63 -4.12
N VAL A 121 -11.07 -2.29 -5.24
CA VAL A 121 -10.88 -3.74 -5.39
C VAL A 121 -9.40 -4.06 -5.31
N TYR A 122 -9.00 -5.03 -4.48
CA TYR A 122 -7.60 -5.42 -4.37
C TYR A 122 -7.37 -6.85 -4.85
N ASN A 123 -6.71 -6.98 -5.99
CA ASN A 123 -6.24 -8.24 -6.53
C ASN A 123 -4.84 -8.55 -6.01
N TRP A 124 -4.70 -9.59 -5.18
CA TRP A 124 -3.43 -10.01 -4.59
C TRP A 124 -3.31 -11.53 -4.50
N PRO A 125 -3.09 -12.24 -5.62
CA PRO A 125 -3.08 -13.70 -5.68
C PRO A 125 -2.11 -14.39 -4.72
N ARG A 126 -0.98 -13.75 -4.41
CA ARG A 126 0.00 -14.28 -3.44
C ARG A 126 -0.57 -14.43 -2.02
N GLY A 127 -1.53 -13.61 -1.64
CA GLY A 127 -2.11 -13.63 -0.29
C GLY A 127 -3.48 -14.27 -0.23
N THR A 128 -4.22 -14.30 -1.33
CA THR A 128 -5.59 -14.84 -1.38
C THR A 128 -5.69 -16.19 -2.09
N ALA A 129 -4.62 -16.61 -2.79
CA ALA A 129 -4.57 -17.77 -3.66
C ALA A 129 -5.61 -17.76 -4.80
N VAL A 130 -6.27 -16.62 -5.04
CA VAL A 130 -7.18 -16.40 -6.17
C VAL A 130 -6.76 -15.16 -6.94
N ASP A 131 -6.90 -15.22 -8.25
CA ASP A 131 -6.62 -14.12 -9.16
C ASP A 131 -7.94 -13.64 -9.79
N ILE A 132 -8.26 -12.36 -9.61
CA ILE A 132 -9.46 -11.76 -10.20
C ILE A 132 -9.19 -11.53 -11.69
N THR A 133 -9.97 -12.16 -12.56
CA THR A 133 -9.79 -12.00 -14.01
C THR A 133 -10.15 -10.59 -14.49
N VAL A 134 -9.62 -10.17 -15.63
CA VAL A 134 -9.95 -8.87 -16.25
C VAL A 134 -11.46 -8.75 -16.48
N ASP A 135 -12.12 -9.80 -16.97
CA ASP A 135 -13.58 -9.80 -17.17
C ASP A 135 -14.35 -9.57 -15.86
N THR A 136 -13.89 -10.18 -14.76
CA THR A 136 -14.50 -9.95 -13.44
C THR A 136 -14.26 -8.52 -12.98
N LEU A 137 -13.05 -7.96 -13.17
CA LEU A 137 -12.76 -6.56 -12.85
C LEU A 137 -13.63 -5.59 -13.66
N VAL A 138 -13.88 -5.87 -14.94
CA VAL A 138 -14.80 -5.08 -15.78
C VAL A 138 -16.23 -5.13 -15.25
N ARG A 139 -16.69 -6.29 -14.80
CA ARG A 139 -18.02 -6.43 -14.16
C ARG A 139 -18.09 -5.67 -12.83
N LEU A 140 -17.04 -5.77 -11.99
CA LEU A 140 -16.95 -5.05 -10.72
C LEU A 140 -16.96 -3.54 -10.90
N ALA A 141 -16.30 -3.04 -11.94
CA ALA A 141 -16.33 -1.62 -12.32
C ALA A 141 -17.73 -1.11 -12.76
N GLY A 142 -18.71 -1.98 -12.87
CA GLY A 142 -20.12 -1.65 -13.06
C GLY A 142 -20.88 -1.41 -11.76
N LEU A 143 -20.27 -1.64 -10.59
CA LEU A 143 -20.86 -1.30 -9.29
C LEU A 143 -20.55 0.16 -8.95
N ASP A 144 -21.56 0.94 -8.59
CA ASP A 144 -21.46 2.42 -8.45
C ASP A 144 -20.37 2.87 -7.46
N THR A 145 -20.13 2.10 -6.41
CA THR A 145 -19.11 2.44 -5.40
C THR A 145 -17.70 2.02 -5.80
N VAL A 146 -17.52 1.14 -6.81
CA VAL A 146 -16.19 0.70 -7.25
C VAL A 146 -15.55 1.78 -8.09
N VAL A 147 -14.55 2.45 -7.54
CA VAL A 147 -13.84 3.57 -8.17
C VAL A 147 -12.40 3.25 -8.53
N ALA A 148 -11.85 2.17 -7.98
CA ALA A 148 -10.46 1.81 -8.21
C ALA A 148 -10.21 0.29 -8.12
N VAL A 149 -9.13 -0.13 -8.78
CA VAL A 149 -8.53 -1.46 -8.67
C VAL A 149 -7.07 -1.29 -8.27
N LYS A 150 -6.63 -2.02 -7.26
CA LYS A 150 -5.21 -2.25 -6.97
C LYS A 150 -4.84 -3.64 -7.44
N ASP A 151 -3.98 -3.76 -8.45
CA ASP A 151 -3.46 -5.03 -8.93
C ASP A 151 -2.02 -5.26 -8.42
N SER A 152 -1.85 -6.32 -7.64
CA SER A 152 -0.56 -6.81 -7.14
C SER A 152 -0.33 -8.27 -7.52
N SER A 153 -0.83 -8.68 -8.68
CA SER A 153 -0.63 -10.03 -9.24
C SER A 153 0.84 -10.28 -9.56
N GLY A 154 1.58 -9.23 -9.95
CA GLY A 154 2.93 -9.35 -10.48
C GLY A 154 2.97 -9.68 -11.98
N ASP A 155 1.83 -9.79 -12.63
CA ASP A 155 1.69 -10.00 -14.07
C ASP A 155 1.53 -8.64 -14.77
N GLU A 156 2.62 -8.16 -15.38
CA GLU A 156 2.65 -6.85 -16.06
C GLU A 156 1.72 -6.80 -17.28
N LEU A 157 1.52 -7.93 -17.99
CA LEU A 157 0.60 -7.99 -19.14
C LEU A 157 -0.83 -7.86 -18.67
N LYS A 158 -1.21 -8.60 -17.63
CA LYS A 158 -2.53 -8.49 -17.03
C LYS A 158 -2.82 -7.09 -16.48
N VAL A 159 -1.84 -6.43 -15.88
CA VAL A 159 -2.00 -5.05 -15.40
C VAL A 159 -2.26 -4.11 -16.59
N ALA A 160 -1.55 -4.28 -17.71
CA ALA A 160 -1.78 -3.50 -18.92
C ALA A 160 -3.19 -3.75 -19.51
N ASP A 161 -3.60 -5.02 -19.62
CA ASP A 161 -4.94 -5.41 -20.08
C ASP A 161 -6.03 -4.83 -19.15
N THR A 162 -5.79 -4.85 -17.83
CA THR A 162 -6.69 -4.24 -16.84
C THR A 162 -6.81 -2.73 -17.05
N CYS A 163 -5.68 -2.02 -17.23
CA CYS A 163 -5.69 -0.59 -17.55
C CYS A 163 -6.47 -0.30 -18.82
N ALA A 164 -6.22 -1.04 -19.90
CA ALA A 164 -6.91 -0.87 -21.18
C ALA A 164 -8.44 -1.11 -21.04
N ALA A 165 -8.83 -2.20 -20.37
CA ALA A 165 -10.23 -2.57 -20.20
C ALA A 165 -11.03 -1.61 -19.29
N LEU A 166 -10.35 -0.96 -18.35
CA LEU A 166 -10.95 -0.06 -17.35
C LEU A 166 -10.70 1.43 -17.64
N ALA A 167 -10.02 1.76 -18.74
CA ALA A 167 -9.69 3.14 -19.12
C ALA A 167 -10.90 4.06 -19.08
N GLY A 168 -10.80 5.19 -18.37
CA GLY A 168 -11.87 6.17 -18.21
C GLY A 168 -13.06 5.74 -17.33
N ARG A 169 -13.02 4.55 -16.73
CA ARG A 169 -14.10 4.02 -15.87
C ARG A 169 -13.70 4.04 -14.40
N VAL A 170 -12.60 3.39 -14.04
CA VAL A 170 -12.07 3.31 -12.68
C VAL A 170 -10.56 3.48 -12.68
N GLN A 171 -9.99 3.89 -11.57
CA GLN A 171 -8.57 4.09 -11.43
C GLN A 171 -7.83 2.75 -11.20
N VAL A 172 -6.72 2.51 -11.89
CA VAL A 172 -5.92 1.30 -11.70
C VAL A 172 -4.60 1.67 -11.01
N PHE A 173 -4.36 1.05 -9.85
CA PHE A 173 -3.11 1.12 -9.11
C PHE A 173 -2.32 -0.16 -9.36
N GLY A 174 -1.08 -0.01 -9.79
CA GLY A 174 -0.20 -1.10 -10.12
C GLY A 174 1.26 -0.72 -9.91
N ARG A 175 2.17 -1.55 -10.40
CA ARG A 175 3.59 -1.26 -10.38
C ARG A 175 3.97 -0.51 -11.66
N PHE A 176 3.90 0.82 -11.66
CA PHE A 176 4.13 1.63 -12.87
C PHE A 176 5.48 2.36 -12.91
N ILE A 177 6.23 2.43 -11.80
CA ILE A 177 7.50 3.16 -11.76
C ILE A 177 8.61 2.34 -12.41
N HIS A 178 8.50 2.13 -13.71
CA HIS A 178 9.49 1.52 -14.61
C HIS A 178 9.08 1.78 -16.06
N ARG A 179 10.02 1.56 -16.99
CA ARG A 179 9.86 1.92 -18.41
C ARG A 179 8.54 1.42 -19.04
N ARG A 180 8.18 0.14 -18.82
CA ARG A 180 6.94 -0.43 -19.38
C ARG A 180 5.70 0.15 -18.70
N GLY A 181 5.74 0.30 -17.37
CA GLY A 181 4.65 0.90 -16.60
C GLY A 181 4.35 2.32 -17.05
N MET A 182 5.38 3.13 -17.32
CA MET A 182 5.21 4.47 -17.88
C MET A 182 4.49 4.43 -19.25
N ALA A 183 4.82 3.47 -20.13
CA ALA A 183 4.14 3.33 -21.41
C ALA A 183 2.66 2.95 -21.23
N VAL A 184 2.36 2.02 -20.32
CA VAL A 184 0.97 1.63 -19.98
C VAL A 184 0.19 2.83 -19.45
N MET A 185 0.77 3.61 -18.53
CA MET A 185 0.12 4.81 -18.00
C MET A 185 -0.14 5.86 -19.09
N ALA A 186 0.80 6.05 -20.01
CA ALA A 186 0.67 7.02 -21.10
C ALA A 186 -0.41 6.62 -22.11
N GLU A 187 -0.58 5.33 -22.37
CA GLU A 187 -1.52 4.82 -23.38
C GLU A 187 -2.92 4.57 -22.81
N PHE A 188 -3.03 3.92 -21.65
CA PHE A 188 -4.30 3.45 -21.08
C PHE A 188 -4.70 4.13 -19.79
N GLY A 189 -3.81 4.93 -19.21
CA GLY A 189 -3.97 5.47 -17.88
C GLY A 189 -3.47 4.51 -16.79
N GLY A 190 -3.29 5.05 -15.60
CA GLY A 190 -2.82 4.35 -14.40
C GLY A 190 -2.70 5.37 -13.30
N ALA A 191 -3.27 5.09 -12.14
CA ALA A 191 -3.42 6.08 -11.08
C ALA A 191 -2.18 6.23 -10.20
N GLY A 192 -1.41 5.15 -10.05
CA GLY A 192 -0.26 5.18 -9.15
C GLY A 192 0.15 3.82 -8.65
N ASN A 193 1.10 3.80 -7.71
CA ASN A 193 1.47 2.62 -6.93
C ASN A 193 1.17 2.85 -5.44
N ILE A 194 1.08 1.76 -4.70
CA ILE A 194 0.86 1.79 -3.25
C ILE A 194 2.05 1.09 -2.59
N ASP A 195 2.93 1.88 -1.99
CA ASP A 195 4.12 1.42 -1.29
C ASP A 195 3.87 1.29 0.22
N GLY A 196 4.77 0.58 0.90
CA GLY A 196 4.78 0.48 2.34
C GLY A 196 5.88 1.34 2.98
N GLY A 197 5.58 1.97 4.09
CA GLY A 197 6.52 2.79 4.84
C GLY A 197 6.97 4.06 4.11
N GLY A 198 8.03 4.69 4.62
CA GLY A 198 8.57 5.93 4.08
C GLY A 198 9.71 5.75 3.07
N LEU A 199 9.98 4.52 2.58
CA LEU A 199 11.17 4.26 1.75
C LEU A 199 10.98 4.68 0.28
N GLY A 200 9.81 4.40 -0.29
CA GLY A 200 9.51 4.66 -1.70
C GLY A 200 9.09 6.09 -1.99
N ALA A 201 8.44 6.75 -1.04
CA ALA A 201 7.84 8.07 -1.23
C ALA A 201 8.81 9.14 -1.77
N PRO A 202 10.09 9.25 -1.30
CA PRO A 202 11.06 10.22 -1.82
C PRO A 202 11.35 10.09 -3.32
N PHE A 203 11.07 8.95 -3.92
CA PHE A 203 11.27 8.67 -5.34
C PHE A 203 9.95 8.66 -6.11
N ALA A 204 8.92 8.03 -5.52
CA ALA A 204 7.64 7.83 -6.17
C ALA A 204 6.86 9.14 -6.33
N VAL A 205 6.85 10.01 -5.32
CA VAL A 205 6.13 11.28 -5.40
C VAL A 205 6.66 12.15 -6.53
N PRO A 206 7.98 12.49 -6.61
CA PRO A 206 8.47 13.30 -7.72
C PRO A 206 8.39 12.59 -9.08
N PHE A 207 8.42 11.26 -9.13
CA PHE A 207 8.15 10.51 -10.36
C PHE A 207 6.74 10.82 -10.90
N TYR A 208 5.71 10.67 -10.07
CA TYR A 208 4.33 10.90 -10.50
C TYR A 208 4.06 12.36 -10.82
N GLU A 209 4.61 13.29 -10.02
CA GLU A 209 4.50 14.74 -10.30
C GLU A 209 5.11 15.08 -11.66
N ALA A 210 6.30 14.57 -11.97
CA ALA A 210 6.94 14.78 -13.28
C ALA A 210 6.15 14.14 -14.42
N PHE A 211 5.68 12.88 -14.22
CA PHE A 211 4.90 12.17 -15.22
C PHE A 211 3.60 12.92 -15.57
N TRP A 212 2.85 13.36 -14.55
CA TRP A 212 1.59 14.09 -14.76
C TRP A 212 1.80 15.50 -15.33
N ALA A 213 2.95 16.12 -15.07
CA ALA A 213 3.35 17.39 -15.69
C ALA A 213 3.83 17.22 -17.15
N GLY A 214 3.97 15.98 -17.65
CA GLY A 214 4.48 15.69 -18.98
C GLY A 214 6.01 15.77 -19.10
N ASP A 215 6.74 15.97 -18.01
CA ASP A 215 8.21 15.95 -17.98
C ASP A 215 8.73 14.52 -17.95
N MET A 216 8.75 13.91 -19.14
CA MET A 216 9.09 12.50 -19.28
C MET A 216 10.59 12.21 -19.03
N ASP A 217 11.46 13.18 -19.17
CA ASP A 217 12.89 12.99 -18.90
C ASP A 217 13.13 12.95 -17.38
N LEU A 218 12.54 13.88 -16.65
CA LEU A 218 12.58 13.89 -15.19
C LEU A 218 11.87 12.64 -14.60
N ALA A 219 10.74 12.22 -15.18
CA ALA A 219 10.05 10.99 -14.77
C ALA A 219 10.94 9.75 -14.95
N ARG A 220 11.70 9.65 -16.07
CA ARG A 220 12.66 8.55 -16.29
C ARG A 220 13.80 8.57 -15.27
N GLU A 221 14.30 9.75 -14.90
CA GLU A 221 15.34 9.87 -13.87
C GLU A 221 14.85 9.34 -12.51
N TRP A 222 13.67 9.76 -12.06
CA TRP A 222 13.10 9.28 -10.81
C TRP A 222 12.72 7.80 -10.86
N SER A 223 12.25 7.31 -12.00
CA SER A 223 12.01 5.88 -12.23
C SER A 223 13.29 5.06 -12.03
N ALA A 224 14.41 5.47 -12.62
CA ALA A 224 15.68 4.77 -12.47
C ALA A 224 16.17 4.72 -11.01
N ARG A 225 15.98 5.80 -10.26
CA ARG A 225 16.30 5.85 -8.83
C ARG A 225 15.42 4.91 -8.01
N TYR A 226 14.12 4.89 -8.29
CA TYR A 226 13.17 3.98 -7.64
C TYR A 226 13.46 2.51 -7.98
N GLU A 227 13.73 2.19 -9.26
CA GLU A 227 14.10 0.83 -9.68
C GLU A 227 15.40 0.36 -9.01
N ARG A 228 16.36 1.25 -8.78
CA ARG A 228 17.57 0.94 -8.00
C ARG A 228 17.23 0.56 -6.56
N LEU A 229 16.38 1.34 -5.88
CA LEU A 229 15.91 0.98 -4.53
C LEU A 229 15.26 -0.40 -4.51
N VAL A 230 14.36 -0.66 -5.45
CA VAL A 230 13.69 -1.97 -5.57
C VAL A 230 14.69 -3.07 -5.82
N ALA A 231 15.66 -2.90 -6.74
CA ALA A 231 16.67 -3.90 -7.04
C ALA A 231 17.59 -4.23 -5.86
N LEU A 232 17.80 -3.29 -4.95
CA LEU A 232 18.59 -3.49 -3.73
C LEU A 232 17.83 -4.22 -2.62
N LEU A 233 16.51 -4.10 -2.58
CA LEU A 233 15.67 -4.63 -1.49
C LEU A 233 14.85 -5.87 -1.87
N VAL A 234 14.64 -6.12 -3.16
CA VAL A 234 13.73 -7.15 -3.66
C VAL A 234 14.47 -8.05 -4.65
N ASN A 235 14.21 -9.36 -4.58
CA ASN A 235 14.73 -10.35 -5.53
C ASN A 235 13.88 -10.39 -6.81
N GLY A 236 14.38 -11.07 -7.84
CA GLY A 236 13.66 -11.20 -9.13
C GLY A 236 12.33 -11.95 -9.04
N ASP A 237 12.11 -12.75 -8.01
CA ASP A 237 10.86 -13.44 -7.69
C ASP A 237 9.91 -12.61 -6.81
N TYR A 238 10.23 -11.33 -6.61
CA TYR A 238 9.52 -10.40 -5.72
C TYR A 238 9.58 -10.76 -4.23
N SER A 239 10.43 -11.68 -3.80
CA SER A 239 10.72 -11.87 -2.37
C SER A 239 11.65 -10.77 -1.87
N SER A 240 11.58 -10.46 -0.57
CA SER A 240 12.49 -9.52 0.06
C SER A 240 13.87 -10.16 0.29
N ARG A 241 14.93 -9.35 0.20
CA ARG A 241 16.33 -9.86 0.24
C ARG A 241 16.84 -10.18 1.64
N PHE A 242 16.36 -9.51 2.66
CA PHE A 242 16.99 -9.53 3.99
C PHE A 242 16.13 -10.20 5.05
N ALA A 243 14.79 -10.13 4.92
CA ALA A 243 13.83 -10.74 5.83
C ALA A 243 12.47 -10.84 5.14
N SER A 244 11.40 -11.27 5.85
CA SER A 244 10.04 -11.13 5.34
C SER A 244 9.72 -9.65 5.02
N PRO A 245 8.82 -9.36 4.07
CA PRO A 245 8.63 -7.99 3.55
C PRO A 245 8.45 -6.93 4.64
N THR A 246 7.56 -7.16 5.60
CA THR A 246 7.29 -6.19 6.67
C THR A 246 8.43 -6.11 7.68
N SER A 247 9.08 -7.22 8.01
CA SER A 247 10.25 -7.23 8.90
C SER A 247 11.43 -6.46 8.30
N GLN A 248 11.70 -6.67 7.00
CA GLN A 248 12.71 -5.90 6.28
C GLN A 248 12.36 -4.40 6.23
N LEU A 249 11.11 -4.07 5.91
CA LEU A 249 10.65 -2.69 5.84
C LEU A 249 10.83 -1.96 7.17
N LYS A 250 10.36 -2.55 8.28
CA LYS A 250 10.48 -1.94 9.60
C LYS A 250 11.94 -1.83 10.07
N ALA A 251 12.79 -2.81 9.72
CA ALA A 251 14.22 -2.71 9.97
C ALA A 251 14.86 -1.56 9.19
N ALA A 252 14.52 -1.40 7.90
CA ALA A 252 14.99 -0.29 7.08
C ALA A 252 14.51 1.07 7.62
N MET A 253 13.23 1.17 8.00
CA MET A 253 12.69 2.38 8.62
C MET A 253 13.43 2.74 9.91
N ARG A 254 13.72 1.75 10.76
CA ARG A 254 14.49 1.97 12.00
C ARG A 254 15.92 2.47 11.70
N LEU A 255 16.60 1.89 10.70
CA LEU A 255 17.94 2.35 10.28
C LEU A 255 17.91 3.81 9.78
N LEU A 256 16.81 4.24 9.19
CA LEU A 256 16.61 5.62 8.72
C LEU A 256 16.05 6.57 9.79
N GLY A 257 15.83 6.10 11.02
CA GLY A 257 15.23 6.91 12.09
C GLY A 257 13.72 7.19 11.88
N GLN A 258 13.06 6.43 11.03
CA GLN A 258 11.62 6.55 10.79
C GLN A 258 10.82 5.75 11.85
N PRO A 259 9.61 6.19 12.24
CA PRO A 259 8.84 5.58 13.31
C PRO A 259 8.09 4.31 12.87
N GLY A 260 8.81 3.30 12.34
CA GLY A 260 8.22 2.03 11.86
C GLY A 260 7.78 1.07 12.98
N GLY A 261 8.36 1.20 14.18
CA GLY A 261 8.08 0.31 15.31
C GLY A 261 8.58 -1.12 15.11
N HIS A 262 8.02 -2.05 15.90
CA HIS A 262 8.30 -3.47 15.87
C HIS A 262 7.26 -4.25 15.07
N VAL A 263 7.58 -5.47 14.64
CA VAL A 263 6.62 -6.44 14.10
C VAL A 263 6.00 -7.26 15.22
N ARG A 264 4.85 -7.87 14.97
CA ARG A 264 4.20 -8.86 15.87
C ARG A 264 4.29 -10.28 15.29
N PRO A 265 4.23 -11.31 16.14
CA PRO A 265 4.07 -12.68 15.63
C PRO A 265 2.87 -12.79 14.65
N PRO A 266 2.99 -13.63 13.59
CA PRO A 266 4.07 -14.61 13.35
C PRO A 266 5.36 -14.02 12.75
N LEU A 267 5.41 -12.72 12.48
CA LEU A 267 6.61 -12.08 11.95
C LEU A 267 7.69 -11.96 13.03
N LEU A 268 8.94 -12.14 12.62
CA LEU A 268 10.10 -11.97 13.50
C LEU A 268 10.83 -10.67 13.14
N PRO A 269 11.34 -9.94 14.13
CA PRO A 269 12.17 -8.76 13.86
C PRO A 269 13.49 -9.17 13.18
N LEU A 270 14.00 -8.31 12.31
CA LEU A 270 15.34 -8.47 11.75
C LEU A 270 16.35 -7.87 12.74
N GLU A 271 17.13 -8.75 13.38
CA GLU A 271 18.07 -8.38 14.47
C GLU A 271 19.53 -8.79 14.20
N ASP A 272 19.79 -9.68 13.22
CA ASP A 272 21.15 -10.10 12.87
C ASP A 272 22.01 -8.89 12.45
N PRO A 273 23.08 -8.57 13.20
CA PRO A 273 23.89 -7.39 12.93
C PRO A 273 24.54 -7.41 11.54
N SER A 274 24.89 -8.59 11.03
CA SER A 274 25.51 -8.73 9.71
C SER A 274 24.52 -8.46 8.59
N VAL A 275 23.26 -8.84 8.78
CA VAL A 275 22.17 -8.58 7.84
C VAL A 275 21.75 -7.11 7.91
N LEU A 276 21.68 -6.52 9.11
CA LEU A 276 21.39 -5.10 9.29
C LEU A 276 22.46 -4.21 8.64
N LEU A 277 23.74 -4.58 8.75
CA LEU A 277 24.83 -3.86 8.09
C LEU A 277 24.68 -3.88 6.56
N ARG A 278 24.33 -5.03 5.98
CA ARG A 278 24.10 -5.15 4.53
C ARG A 278 22.85 -4.37 4.10
N LEU A 279 21.79 -4.37 4.90
CA LEU A 279 20.60 -3.58 4.64
C LEU A 279 20.91 -2.08 4.69
N SER A 280 21.69 -1.62 5.69
CA SER A 280 22.15 -0.22 5.77
C SER A 280 22.93 0.18 4.53
N ALA A 281 23.88 -0.63 4.10
CA ALA A 281 24.66 -0.37 2.89
C ALA A 281 23.77 -0.29 1.63
N ALA A 282 22.73 -1.13 1.52
CA ALA A 282 21.78 -1.08 0.42
C ALA A 282 20.93 0.20 0.44
N LEU A 283 20.56 0.69 1.61
CA LEU A 283 19.83 1.96 1.76
C LEU A 283 20.72 3.15 1.36
N ASP A 284 21.96 3.17 1.84
CA ASP A 284 22.95 4.19 1.47
C ASP A 284 23.22 4.21 -0.05
N GLU A 285 23.36 3.03 -0.66
CA GLU A 285 23.52 2.88 -2.11
C GLU A 285 22.31 3.36 -2.89
N ALA A 286 21.10 3.22 -2.34
CA ALA A 286 19.88 3.78 -2.91
C ALA A 286 19.75 5.31 -2.70
N GLY A 287 20.62 5.93 -1.92
CA GLY A 287 20.57 7.35 -1.58
C GLY A 287 19.60 7.68 -0.44
N LEU A 288 19.24 6.68 0.38
CA LEU A 288 18.45 6.87 1.59
C LEU A 288 19.36 6.93 2.80
N HIS A 289 19.35 8.06 3.49
CA HIS A 289 20.18 8.30 4.67
C HIS A 289 19.31 8.59 5.89
N PRO A 290 19.76 8.29 7.11
CA PRO A 290 19.05 8.69 8.32
C PRO A 290 18.77 10.18 8.32
N CYS A 291 17.55 10.57 8.71
CA CYS A 291 17.26 11.98 8.96
C CYS A 291 18.27 12.50 9.97
N SER A 292 19.06 13.51 9.60
CA SER A 292 19.89 14.23 10.55
C SER A 292 18.96 14.79 11.63
N THR A 293 18.96 14.17 12.82
CA THR A 293 18.35 14.81 13.99
C THR A 293 19.08 16.14 14.17
N SER A 294 18.44 17.23 13.76
CA SER A 294 18.87 18.55 14.22
C SER A 294 18.77 18.53 15.72
N ASN A 295 19.90 18.27 16.39
CA ASN A 295 20.05 18.51 17.83
C ASN A 295 19.77 19.98 18.04
N GLY A 296 18.52 20.30 18.35
CA GLY A 296 18.11 21.55 18.89
C GLY A 296 18.63 21.68 20.33
N ASN A 297 19.95 21.92 20.45
CA ASN A 297 20.50 22.56 21.62
C ASN A 297 20.26 24.05 21.45
N ARG A 298 19.20 24.57 22.06
CA ARG A 298 19.15 25.91 22.66
C ARG A 298 18.03 25.99 23.71
#